data_284ecac08ea03636552fd8d12a299031
#
_entry.id   284ecac08ea03636552fd8d12a299031
#
_cell.length_a   1.000
_cell.length_b   1.000
_cell.length_c   1.000
_cell.angle_alpha   90.00
_cell.angle_beta   90.00
_cell.angle_gamma   90.00
#
_symmetry.space_group_name_H-M   'P 1'
#
loop_
_entity.id
_entity.type
_entity.pdbx_description
1 polymer ?
#
loop_
_entity_poly.entity_id
_entity_poly.type
_entity_poly.pdbx_seq_one_letter_code
_entity_poly.pdbx_strand_id
1 'polypeptide(L)'
;MTDFRRIRPIKQMLTAQQIIDLLRLIPHESEGGYFRETYRAATVIPATALPDGYSADRNASTAIYYLLTPETFSAIHRVRSDEVFHFYAGDAVEMLQLSPDGTARTIFVGNDLAAGHEPQVVVPAGVWQGCRLIPGGRWALMGCTVAPGFDFADFELGKRDALLARYSTHSELIAALTPNS
;
A
#
# COMPACT_ATOMS: atom_id res chain seq x y z
N MET A 1 21.00 21.45 44.65
CA MET A 1 20.50 21.67 43.26
C MET A 1 21.09 20.60 42.38
N THR A 2 20.40 19.48 42.24
CA THR A 2 20.90 18.30 41.48
C THR A 2 20.10 18.27 40.17
N ASP A 3 20.77 18.66 39.09
CA ASP A 3 20.24 18.68 37.73
C ASP A 3 20.16 17.22 37.22
N PHE A 4 19.01 16.60 37.35
CA PHE A 4 18.71 15.32 36.71
C PHE A 4 18.35 15.56 35.24
N ARG A 5 19.34 15.77 34.38
CA ARG A 5 19.15 15.56 32.94
C ARG A 5 18.80 14.09 32.72
N ARG A 6 17.51 13.80 32.61
CA ARG A 6 17.03 12.51 32.12
C ARG A 6 17.59 12.32 30.70
N ILE A 7 18.66 11.56 30.57
CA ILE A 7 19.11 11.01 29.30
C ILE A 7 17.93 10.16 28.80
N ARG A 8 17.19 10.68 27.80
CA ARG A 8 16.19 9.85 27.13
C ARG A 8 16.96 8.68 26.49
N PRO A 9 16.60 7.43 26.76
CA PRO A 9 17.23 6.32 26.07
C PRO A 9 17.08 6.56 24.57
N ILE A 10 18.16 6.37 23.81
CA ILE A 10 18.12 6.35 22.34
C ILE A 10 17.08 5.30 22.00
N LYS A 11 15.92 5.74 21.44
CA LYS A 11 14.84 4.84 21.06
C LYS A 11 15.39 3.94 19.97
N GLN A 12 15.78 2.74 20.32
CA GLN A 12 16.30 1.77 19.37
C GLN A 12 15.22 1.55 18.30
N MET A 13 15.57 1.87 17.06
CA MET A 13 14.63 1.70 15.96
C MET A 13 14.48 0.21 15.67
N LEU A 14 13.24 -0.25 15.58
CA LEU A 14 12.93 -1.63 15.25
C LEU A 14 13.46 -1.98 13.85
N THR A 15 13.91 -3.21 13.68
CA THR A 15 14.18 -3.77 12.35
C THR A 15 12.89 -4.22 11.69
N ALA A 16 12.90 -4.39 10.36
CA ALA A 16 11.76 -4.94 9.62
C ALA A 16 11.32 -6.31 10.19
N GLN A 17 12.27 -7.20 10.50
CA GLN A 17 11.97 -8.51 11.08
C GLN A 17 11.28 -8.41 12.44
N GLN A 18 11.74 -7.50 13.30
CA GLN A 18 11.07 -7.29 14.60
C GLN A 18 9.63 -6.79 14.43
N ILE A 19 9.34 -5.96 13.41
CA ILE A 19 7.98 -5.50 13.11
C ILE A 19 7.12 -6.66 12.60
N ILE A 20 7.66 -7.47 11.69
CA ILE A 20 7.00 -8.68 11.17
C ILE A 20 6.58 -9.58 12.33
N ASP A 21 7.50 -9.88 13.24
CA ASP A 21 7.27 -10.76 14.39
C ASP A 21 6.23 -10.15 15.37
N LEU A 22 6.42 -8.89 15.75
CA LEU A 22 5.54 -8.20 16.70
C LEU A 22 4.11 -8.06 16.20
N LEU A 23 3.94 -7.71 14.93
CA LEU A 23 2.63 -7.53 14.30
C LEU A 23 2.10 -8.82 13.67
N ARG A 24 2.87 -9.93 13.69
CA ARG A 24 2.52 -11.22 13.10
C ARG A 24 2.13 -11.08 11.63
N LEU A 25 2.97 -10.35 10.87
CA LEU A 25 2.75 -10.17 9.45
C LEU A 25 3.17 -11.42 8.69
N ILE A 26 2.48 -11.71 7.60
CA ILE A 26 2.81 -12.81 6.69
C ILE A 26 3.13 -12.26 5.30
N PRO A 27 3.93 -12.95 4.48
CA PRO A 27 4.17 -12.52 3.10
C PRO A 27 2.87 -12.41 2.31
N HIS A 28 2.76 -11.36 1.47
CA HIS A 28 1.67 -11.22 0.52
C HIS A 28 2.10 -11.82 -0.82
N GLU A 29 1.69 -13.08 -1.10
CA GLU A 29 2.19 -13.86 -2.24
C GLU A 29 1.91 -13.23 -3.62
N SER A 30 0.78 -12.57 -3.78
CA SER A 30 0.37 -11.99 -5.06
C SER A 30 0.91 -10.59 -5.29
N GLU A 31 0.92 -9.75 -4.25
CA GLU A 31 1.26 -8.34 -4.33
C GLU A 31 2.72 -8.06 -3.96
N GLY A 32 3.25 -8.82 -3.03
CA GLY A 32 4.54 -8.59 -2.39
C GLY A 32 4.41 -7.84 -1.05
N GLY A 33 5.56 -7.64 -0.37
CA GLY A 33 5.56 -7.11 1.00
C GLY A 33 5.00 -8.10 2.01
N TYR A 34 4.64 -7.57 3.20
CA TYR A 34 4.09 -8.35 4.31
C TYR A 34 2.82 -7.69 4.81
N PHE A 35 1.81 -8.48 5.16
CA PHE A 35 0.53 -7.95 5.60
C PHE A 35 -0.10 -8.76 6.73
N ARG A 36 -1.09 -8.17 7.37
CA ARG A 36 -2.04 -8.85 8.23
C ARG A 36 -3.36 -8.11 8.22
N GLU A 37 -4.46 -8.83 7.96
CA GLU A 37 -5.81 -8.27 8.14
C GLU A 37 -6.04 -7.99 9.62
N THR A 38 -6.39 -6.76 9.94
CA THR A 38 -6.65 -6.29 11.31
C THR A 38 -8.12 -6.06 11.56
N TYR A 39 -8.88 -5.84 10.50
CA TYR A 39 -10.30 -5.57 10.58
C TYR A 39 -11.04 -6.07 9.34
N ARG A 40 -12.19 -6.67 9.57
CA ARG A 40 -13.21 -6.96 8.55
C ARG A 40 -14.56 -6.63 9.16
N ALA A 41 -15.29 -5.71 8.55
CA ALA A 41 -16.62 -5.30 9.02
C ALA A 41 -17.57 -6.51 9.06
N ALA A 42 -18.34 -6.63 10.14
CA ALA A 42 -19.40 -7.62 10.21
C ALA A 42 -20.61 -7.27 9.31
N THR A 43 -20.79 -5.98 9.04
CA THR A 43 -21.81 -5.49 8.11
C THR A 43 -21.47 -5.95 6.70
N VAL A 44 -22.44 -6.55 6.02
CA VAL A 44 -22.34 -7.04 4.64
C VAL A 44 -23.25 -6.19 3.75
N ILE A 45 -22.71 -5.76 2.62
CA ILE A 45 -23.42 -5.04 1.56
C ILE A 45 -23.79 -6.08 0.50
N PRO A 46 -25.07 -6.32 0.22
CA PRO A 46 -25.47 -7.27 -0.80
C PRO A 46 -25.03 -6.80 -2.20
N ALA A 47 -24.69 -7.75 -3.06
CA ALA A 47 -24.23 -7.46 -4.43
C ALA A 47 -25.18 -6.55 -5.20
N THR A 48 -26.48 -6.67 -4.95
CA THR A 48 -27.52 -5.83 -5.59
C THR A 48 -27.50 -4.36 -5.16
N ALA A 49 -26.78 -4.02 -4.08
CA ALA A 49 -26.60 -2.64 -3.59
C ALA A 49 -25.19 -2.11 -3.87
N LEU A 50 -24.31 -2.92 -4.43
CA LEU A 50 -22.97 -2.52 -4.88
C LEU A 50 -23.02 -1.97 -6.32
N PRO A 51 -22.02 -1.16 -6.74
CA PRO A 51 -21.87 -0.76 -8.15
C PRO A 51 -21.74 -1.98 -9.06
N ASP A 52 -21.99 -1.78 -10.36
CA ASP A 52 -21.85 -2.84 -11.37
C ASP A 52 -20.44 -3.45 -11.36
N GLY A 53 -20.40 -4.78 -11.55
CA GLY A 53 -19.14 -5.53 -11.66
C GLY A 53 -18.74 -6.32 -10.41
N TYR A 54 -19.41 -6.14 -9.29
CA TYR A 54 -19.25 -7.04 -8.14
C TYR A 54 -20.05 -8.33 -8.36
N SER A 55 -19.38 -9.48 -8.20
CA SER A 55 -19.99 -10.80 -8.44
C SER A 55 -20.66 -11.41 -7.20
N ALA A 56 -20.43 -10.81 -6.01
CA ALA A 56 -20.94 -11.31 -4.73
C ALA A 56 -21.01 -10.15 -3.72
N ASP A 57 -21.65 -10.42 -2.59
CA ASP A 57 -21.68 -9.52 -1.44
C ASP A 57 -20.28 -9.15 -0.96
N ARG A 58 -20.14 -7.98 -0.32
CA ARG A 58 -18.89 -7.52 0.29
C ARG A 58 -19.11 -7.06 1.71
N ASN A 59 -18.14 -7.32 2.58
CA ASN A 59 -18.09 -6.62 3.86
C ASN A 59 -18.04 -5.11 3.63
N ALA A 60 -18.58 -4.30 4.52
CA ALA A 60 -18.61 -2.85 4.33
C ALA A 60 -17.20 -2.24 4.26
N SER A 61 -16.23 -2.83 4.95
CA SER A 61 -14.82 -2.41 4.89
C SER A 61 -13.89 -3.49 5.39
N THR A 62 -12.63 -3.45 4.95
CA THR A 62 -11.50 -4.21 5.51
C THR A 62 -10.33 -3.28 5.78
N ALA A 63 -9.45 -3.65 6.71
CA ALA A 63 -8.19 -2.95 6.92
C ALA A 63 -7.06 -3.94 7.22
N ILE A 64 -5.86 -3.60 6.75
CA ILE A 64 -4.64 -4.37 6.96
C ILE A 64 -3.54 -3.50 7.57
N TYR A 65 -2.57 -4.13 8.27
CA TYR A 65 -1.20 -3.63 8.30
C TYR A 65 -0.48 -4.10 7.05
N TYR A 66 0.36 -3.23 6.50
CA TYR A 66 1.16 -3.52 5.32
C TYR A 66 2.60 -3.01 5.50
N LEU A 67 3.58 -3.87 5.30
CA LEU A 67 5.00 -3.56 5.49
C LEU A 67 5.78 -3.80 4.21
N LEU A 68 6.56 -2.80 3.81
CA LEU A 68 7.58 -2.94 2.76
C LEU A 68 8.98 -2.93 3.36
N THR A 69 9.86 -3.70 2.75
CA THR A 69 11.30 -3.79 3.03
C THR A 69 12.11 -3.47 1.78
N PRO A 70 13.44 -3.28 1.86
CA PRO A 70 14.26 -3.05 0.67
C PRO A 70 14.19 -4.17 -0.38
N GLU A 71 13.85 -5.38 0.05
CA GLU A 71 13.77 -6.58 -0.80
C GLU A 71 12.37 -6.79 -1.41
N THR A 72 11.38 -5.95 -1.02
CA THR A 72 9.99 -6.11 -1.44
C THR A 72 9.42 -4.82 -2.01
N PHE A 73 8.40 -4.97 -2.84
CA PHE A 73 7.58 -3.86 -3.35
C PHE A 73 6.12 -4.34 -3.44
N SER A 74 5.18 -3.40 -3.52
CA SER A 74 3.81 -3.68 -3.89
C SER A 74 3.72 -3.68 -5.41
N ALA A 75 3.50 -4.86 -6.00
CA ALA A 75 3.35 -5.00 -7.45
C ALA A 75 2.16 -4.18 -7.95
N ILE A 76 2.29 -3.60 -9.15
CA ILE A 76 1.18 -2.82 -9.73
C ILE A 76 -0.04 -3.72 -9.89
N HIS A 77 -1.11 -3.32 -9.23
CA HIS A 77 -2.40 -3.98 -9.26
C HIS A 77 -3.53 -2.95 -9.20
N ARG A 78 -4.75 -3.40 -9.36
CA ARG A 78 -5.95 -2.59 -9.12
C ARG A 78 -7.01 -3.41 -8.41
N VAL A 79 -7.88 -2.72 -7.68
CA VAL A 79 -9.05 -3.31 -7.05
C VAL A 79 -10.33 -2.57 -7.47
N ARG A 80 -11.50 -3.17 -7.23
CA ARG A 80 -12.80 -2.59 -7.58
C ARG A 80 -13.29 -1.54 -6.61
N SER A 81 -12.70 -1.48 -5.41
CA SER A 81 -13.05 -0.57 -4.33
C SER A 81 -12.00 0.53 -4.19
N ASP A 82 -12.35 1.62 -3.52
CA ASP A 82 -11.37 2.60 -3.10
C ASP A 82 -10.45 2.01 -2.02
N GLU A 83 -9.16 2.32 -2.12
CA GLU A 83 -8.15 1.99 -1.12
C GLU A 83 -7.65 3.28 -0.47
N VAL A 84 -7.54 3.27 0.85
CA VAL A 84 -6.94 4.39 1.58
C VAL A 84 -5.70 3.90 2.30
N PHE A 85 -4.54 4.36 1.84
CA PHE A 85 -3.27 4.10 2.48
C PHE A 85 -3.01 5.10 3.60
N HIS A 86 -2.47 4.61 4.72
CA HIS A 86 -2.13 5.38 5.91
C HIS A 86 -0.68 5.09 6.28
N PHE A 87 0.17 6.10 6.31
CA PHE A 87 1.56 5.94 6.74
C PHE A 87 1.62 5.94 8.28
N TYR A 88 2.21 4.91 8.87
CA TYR A 88 2.35 4.81 10.32
C TYR A 88 3.76 5.10 10.80
N ALA A 89 4.78 4.48 10.18
CA ALA A 89 6.17 4.63 10.63
C ALA A 89 7.17 4.12 9.59
N GLY A 90 8.43 4.50 9.74
CA GLY A 90 9.54 4.07 8.90
C GLY A 90 9.99 5.12 7.92
N ASP A 91 10.49 4.67 6.79
CA ASP A 91 10.97 5.52 5.70
C ASP A 91 9.87 5.69 4.65
N ALA A 92 9.91 6.75 3.84
CA ALA A 92 8.87 7.04 2.87
C ALA A 92 8.77 5.98 1.77
N VAL A 93 7.62 5.95 1.13
CA VAL A 93 7.29 5.04 0.03
C VAL A 93 6.98 5.86 -1.22
N GLU A 94 7.55 5.48 -2.35
CA GLU A 94 7.23 6.00 -3.67
C GLU A 94 6.10 5.17 -4.27
N MET A 95 4.92 5.78 -4.44
CA MET A 95 3.71 5.16 -5.01
C MET A 95 3.46 5.71 -6.41
N LEU A 96 3.24 4.82 -7.37
CA LEU A 96 2.76 5.15 -8.71
C LEU A 96 1.27 4.84 -8.80
N GLN A 97 0.48 5.81 -9.27
CA GLN A 97 -0.93 5.63 -9.63
C GLN A 97 -1.11 5.90 -11.12
N LEU A 98 -1.81 4.99 -11.83
CA LEU A 98 -2.08 5.05 -13.26
C LEU A 98 -3.59 5.01 -13.49
N SER A 99 -4.16 6.13 -13.89
CA SER A 99 -5.61 6.30 -14.03
C SER A 99 -6.14 5.77 -15.37
N PRO A 100 -7.39 5.30 -15.43
CA PRO A 100 -8.01 4.81 -16.68
C PRO A 100 -8.07 5.82 -17.81
N ASP A 101 -8.03 7.11 -17.52
CA ASP A 101 -7.99 8.20 -18.51
C ASP A 101 -6.61 8.40 -19.16
N GLY A 102 -5.59 7.64 -18.74
CA GLY A 102 -4.22 7.71 -19.23
C GLY A 102 -3.31 8.64 -18.41
N THR A 103 -3.85 9.33 -17.41
CA THR A 103 -3.03 10.15 -16.49
C THR A 103 -2.29 9.27 -15.49
N ALA A 104 -1.14 9.76 -15.02
CA ALA A 104 -0.35 9.09 -14.02
C ALA A 104 0.21 10.10 -13.03
N ARG A 105 0.40 9.68 -11.78
CA ARG A 105 1.06 10.48 -10.76
C ARG A 105 1.95 9.62 -9.87
N THR A 106 3.07 10.20 -9.44
CA THR A 106 3.94 9.64 -8.41
C THR A 106 3.73 10.42 -7.12
N ILE A 107 3.57 9.70 -6.01
CA ILE A 107 3.27 10.25 -4.69
C ILE A 107 4.28 9.67 -3.71
N PHE A 108 4.79 10.50 -2.79
CA PHE A 108 5.59 10.03 -1.67
C PHE A 108 4.69 9.88 -0.44
N VAL A 109 4.44 8.62 -0.05
CA VAL A 109 3.65 8.29 1.15
C VAL A 109 4.59 8.33 2.35
N GLY A 110 4.37 9.25 3.29
CA GLY A 110 5.29 9.47 4.40
C GLY A 110 4.88 10.65 5.29
N ASN A 111 5.70 10.98 6.28
CA ASN A 111 5.40 12.01 7.27
C ASN A 111 6.15 13.34 7.07
N ASP A 112 7.04 13.45 6.07
CA ASP A 112 7.73 14.70 5.79
C ASP A 112 6.86 15.63 4.94
N LEU A 113 5.92 16.32 5.59
CA LEU A 113 5.01 17.26 4.93
C LEU A 113 5.75 18.43 4.26
N ALA A 114 6.92 18.81 4.79
CA ALA A 114 7.72 19.89 4.22
C ALA A 114 8.37 19.47 2.89
N ALA A 115 8.68 18.19 2.74
CA ALA A 115 9.14 17.59 1.48
C ALA A 115 8.00 17.21 0.52
N GLY A 116 6.75 17.49 0.88
CA GLY A 116 5.59 17.17 0.06
C GLY A 116 5.09 15.71 0.20
N HIS A 117 5.49 15.01 1.26
CA HIS A 117 4.94 13.68 1.52
C HIS A 117 3.48 13.74 1.96
N GLU A 118 2.71 12.74 1.58
CA GLU A 118 1.31 12.56 1.98
C GLU A 118 1.21 11.40 2.99
N PRO A 119 0.78 11.65 4.25
CA PRO A 119 0.62 10.58 5.25
C PRO A 119 -0.62 9.72 5.00
N GLN A 120 -1.55 10.19 4.19
CA GLN A 120 -2.74 9.46 3.75
C GLN A 120 -2.94 9.67 2.26
N VAL A 121 -3.12 8.57 1.52
CA VAL A 121 -3.30 8.59 0.06
C VAL A 121 -4.50 7.74 -0.31
N VAL A 122 -5.38 8.30 -1.14
CA VAL A 122 -6.50 7.56 -1.72
C VAL A 122 -6.10 7.03 -3.11
N VAL A 123 -6.38 5.76 -3.34
CA VAL A 123 -6.36 5.11 -4.65
C VAL A 123 -7.81 4.84 -5.04
N PRO A 124 -8.37 5.58 -6.01
CA PRO A 124 -9.75 5.34 -6.45
C PRO A 124 -9.92 3.96 -7.10
N ALA A 125 -11.13 3.42 -7.00
CA ALA A 125 -11.52 2.18 -7.62
C ALA A 125 -11.07 2.07 -9.09
N GLY A 126 -10.42 0.97 -9.46
CA GLY A 126 -9.95 0.69 -10.81
C GLY A 126 -8.68 1.43 -11.26
N VAL A 127 -8.11 2.30 -10.43
CA VAL A 127 -6.79 2.90 -10.67
C VAL A 127 -5.71 1.84 -10.39
N TRP A 128 -4.77 1.68 -11.32
CA TRP A 128 -3.60 0.85 -11.09
C TRP A 128 -2.67 1.55 -10.10
N GLN A 129 -2.22 0.85 -9.11
CA GLN A 129 -1.27 1.37 -8.13
C GLN A 129 -0.21 0.32 -7.77
N GLY A 130 0.97 0.78 -7.43
CA GLY A 130 2.05 -0.02 -6.86
C GLY A 130 3.04 0.90 -6.18
N CYS A 131 3.82 0.37 -5.24
CA CYS A 131 4.74 1.20 -4.48
C CYS A 131 5.97 0.44 -3.99
N ARG A 132 7.01 1.19 -3.66
CA ARG A 132 8.28 0.69 -3.12
C ARG A 132 8.86 1.66 -2.11
N LEU A 133 9.77 1.20 -1.29
CA LEU A 133 10.59 2.11 -0.47
C LEU A 133 11.37 3.09 -1.36
N ILE A 134 11.55 4.30 -0.86
CA ILE A 134 12.54 5.22 -1.45
C ILE A 134 13.95 4.62 -1.38
N PRO A 135 14.87 4.99 -2.29
CA PRO A 135 16.25 4.51 -2.24
C PRO A 135 16.90 4.77 -0.88
N GLY A 136 17.51 3.72 -0.31
CA GLY A 136 18.14 3.77 1.02
C GLY A 136 17.18 3.64 2.21
N GLY A 137 15.87 3.53 1.97
CA GLY A 137 14.88 3.22 3.00
C GLY A 137 15.10 1.82 3.58
N ARG A 138 14.77 1.64 4.86
CA ARG A 138 14.98 0.39 5.60
C ARG A 138 13.69 -0.43 5.74
N TRP A 139 12.58 0.22 5.94
CA TRP A 139 11.25 -0.36 5.99
C TRP A 139 10.18 0.75 6.07
N ALA A 140 8.99 0.44 5.62
CA ALA A 140 7.81 1.29 5.80
C ALA A 140 6.64 0.47 6.31
N LEU A 141 6.06 0.88 7.44
CA LEU A 141 4.82 0.32 7.96
C LEU A 141 3.68 1.26 7.60
N MET A 142 2.71 0.70 6.90
CA MET A 142 1.49 1.39 6.46
C MET A 142 0.26 0.60 6.93
N GLY A 143 -0.91 1.21 6.80
CA GLY A 143 -2.19 0.54 6.74
C GLY A 143 -2.83 0.75 5.38
N CYS A 144 -3.69 -0.17 4.98
CA CYS A 144 -4.60 0.02 3.85
C CYS A 144 -6.01 -0.34 4.29
N THR A 145 -6.94 0.59 4.05
CA THR A 145 -8.38 0.40 4.28
C THR A 145 -9.07 0.33 2.94
N VAL A 146 -9.92 -0.67 2.74
CA VAL A 146 -10.68 -0.89 1.50
C VAL A 146 -12.17 -0.84 1.79
N ALA A 147 -12.91 -0.08 0.99
CA ALA A 147 -14.36 0.05 1.14
C ALA A 147 -15.05 0.24 -0.24
N PRO A 148 -15.99 -0.63 -0.59
CA PRO A 148 -16.37 -1.91 0.02
C PRO A 148 -15.18 -2.84 0.27
N GLY A 149 -15.28 -3.73 1.28
CA GLY A 149 -14.17 -4.51 1.78
C GLY A 149 -13.52 -5.40 0.72
N PHE A 150 -12.22 -5.61 0.85
CA PHE A 150 -11.38 -6.37 -0.07
C PHE A 150 -11.83 -7.83 -0.21
N ASP A 151 -11.81 -8.29 -1.45
CA ASP A 151 -11.92 -9.69 -1.85
C ASP A 151 -10.96 -9.96 -3.02
N PHE A 152 -10.32 -11.12 -3.05
CA PHE A 152 -9.40 -11.50 -4.13
C PHE A 152 -10.08 -11.57 -5.51
N ALA A 153 -11.41 -11.76 -5.57
CA ALA A 153 -12.17 -11.69 -6.82
C ALA A 153 -12.17 -10.30 -7.47
N ASP A 154 -11.83 -9.24 -6.70
CA ASP A 154 -11.77 -7.86 -7.15
C ASP A 154 -10.34 -7.41 -7.46
N PHE A 155 -9.34 -8.26 -7.21
CA PHE A 155 -7.92 -7.96 -7.38
C PHE A 155 -7.43 -8.38 -8.77
N GLU A 156 -6.69 -7.49 -9.44
CA GLU A 156 -6.06 -7.75 -10.74
C GLU A 156 -4.61 -7.25 -10.74
N LEU A 157 -3.66 -8.13 -11.05
CA LEU A 157 -2.26 -7.75 -11.26
C LEU A 157 -2.05 -7.10 -12.62
N GLY A 158 -1.25 -6.05 -12.65
CA GLY A 158 -0.89 -5.34 -13.87
C GLY A 158 0.09 -6.15 -14.73
N LYS A 159 -0.21 -6.28 -16.01
CA LYS A 159 0.70 -6.89 -16.99
C LYS A 159 1.66 -5.83 -17.50
N ARG A 160 2.97 -6.06 -17.30
CA ARG A 160 4.04 -5.10 -17.63
C ARG A 160 3.89 -4.51 -19.03
N ASP A 161 3.78 -5.34 -20.06
CA ASP A 161 3.73 -4.88 -21.46
C ASP A 161 2.50 -4.01 -21.74
N ALA A 162 1.35 -4.38 -21.19
CA ALA A 162 0.12 -3.61 -21.34
C ALA A 162 0.21 -2.23 -20.65
N LEU A 163 0.82 -2.18 -19.46
CA LEU A 163 1.04 -0.94 -18.73
C LEU A 163 2.07 -0.04 -19.45
N LEU A 164 3.19 -0.59 -19.92
CA LEU A 164 4.21 0.15 -20.68
C LEU A 164 3.65 0.72 -21.98
N ALA A 165 2.82 -0.04 -22.69
CA ALA A 165 2.18 0.44 -23.93
C ALA A 165 1.26 1.65 -23.67
N ARG A 166 0.60 1.70 -22.51
CA ARG A 166 -0.38 2.76 -22.19
C ARG A 166 0.22 3.96 -21.45
N TYR A 167 1.23 3.74 -20.60
CA TYR A 167 1.80 4.75 -19.70
C TYR A 167 3.33 4.86 -19.90
N SER A 168 3.77 5.02 -21.14
CA SER A 168 5.18 4.98 -21.56
C SER A 168 6.09 5.98 -20.84
N THR A 169 5.55 7.11 -20.37
CA THR A 169 6.30 8.14 -19.63
C THR A 169 6.74 7.70 -18.22
N HIS A 170 6.20 6.58 -17.71
CA HIS A 170 6.50 6.04 -16.37
C HIS A 170 7.17 4.67 -16.46
N SER A 171 7.84 4.37 -17.59
CA SER A 171 8.39 3.06 -17.90
C SER A 171 9.34 2.50 -16.82
N GLU A 172 10.18 3.34 -16.22
CA GLU A 172 11.12 2.90 -15.18
C GLU A 172 10.40 2.39 -13.92
N LEU A 173 9.40 3.14 -13.42
CA LEU A 173 8.62 2.73 -12.26
C LEU A 173 7.73 1.53 -12.57
N ILE A 174 7.12 1.47 -13.75
CA ILE A 174 6.33 0.32 -14.17
C ILE A 174 7.21 -0.94 -14.21
N ALA A 175 8.41 -0.85 -14.79
CA ALA A 175 9.34 -1.98 -14.83
C ALA A 175 9.79 -2.41 -13.43
N ALA A 176 10.03 -1.46 -12.52
CA ALA A 176 10.44 -1.73 -11.15
C ALA A 176 9.32 -2.31 -10.26
N LEU A 177 8.07 -1.98 -10.57
CA LEU A 177 6.89 -2.36 -9.78
C LEU A 177 6.06 -3.48 -10.43
N THR A 178 6.57 -4.15 -11.45
CA THR A 178 5.96 -5.35 -12.03
C THR A 178 6.92 -6.53 -11.95
N PRO A 179 6.46 -7.73 -11.54
CA PRO A 179 7.31 -8.92 -11.49
C PRO A 179 8.00 -9.19 -12.83
N ASN A 180 9.20 -9.75 -12.80
CA ASN A 180 9.82 -10.29 -14.01
C ASN A 180 9.00 -11.51 -14.44
N SER A 181 8.57 -11.50 -15.70
CA SER A 181 7.86 -12.61 -16.35
C SER A 181 8.72 -13.86 -16.40
#